data_fa9d1d6954c48a7a67498de2ab93e89e
#
_entry.id   fa9d1d6954c48a7a67498de2ab93e89e
#
_cell.length_a   1.000
_cell.length_b   1.000
_cell.length_c   1.000
_cell.angle_alpha   90.00
_cell.angle_beta   90.00
_cell.angle_gamma   90.00
#
_symmetry.space_group_name_H-M   'P 1'
#
loop_
_entity.id
_entity.type
_entity.pdbx_description
1 polymer ?
#
loop_
_entity_poly.entity_id
_entity_poly.type
_entity_poly.pdbx_seq_one_letter_code
_entity_poly.pdbx_strand_id
1 'polypeptide(L)'
;NSGSEAVDTALKIALAYHRARGEGHRTRLIGREKGYHGVGFGGISVGGMSPNRKMFGAMLPGVDHLKHTHNLEHNAFSVGQPQWGEHLADQLTEILMLHDPSTVAAVIMEPIAGSAGVYLPPVGYLNRIREICDEHGILLILDEVITGF
;
A
#
# COMPACT_ATOMS: atom_id res chain seq x y z
N ASN A 1 -1.82 10.75 -17.91
CA ASN A 1 -1.68 12.20 -17.66
C ASN A 1 -2.16 12.62 -16.25
N SER A 2 -2.47 11.66 -15.39
CA SER A 2 -2.87 11.90 -13.99
C SER A 2 -2.30 10.83 -13.07
N GLY A 3 -2.22 11.13 -11.76
CA GLY A 3 -1.84 10.13 -10.75
C GLY A 3 -2.77 8.91 -10.76
N SER A 4 -4.06 9.10 -11.05
CA SER A 4 -5.01 8.00 -11.14
C SER A 4 -4.67 7.02 -12.27
N GLU A 5 -4.31 7.55 -13.45
CA GLU A 5 -3.86 6.70 -14.58
C GLU A 5 -2.52 6.04 -14.27
N ALA A 6 -1.60 6.76 -13.61
CA ALA A 6 -0.30 6.21 -13.22
C ALA A 6 -0.46 5.03 -12.26
N VAL A 7 -1.30 5.15 -11.24
CA VAL A 7 -1.57 4.07 -10.28
C VAL A 7 -2.21 2.86 -10.96
N ASP A 8 -3.31 3.04 -11.70
CA ASP A 8 -3.97 1.92 -12.39
C ASP A 8 -3.02 1.23 -13.38
N THR A 9 -2.12 1.99 -14.00
CA THR A 9 -1.09 1.45 -14.88
C THR A 9 -0.03 0.68 -14.09
N ALA A 10 0.45 1.21 -12.95
CA ALA A 10 1.43 0.55 -12.12
C ALA A 10 0.92 -0.80 -11.58
N LEU A 11 -0.35 -0.86 -11.14
CA LEU A 11 -0.97 -2.11 -10.70
C LEU A 11 -1.01 -3.15 -11.84
N LYS A 12 -1.37 -2.73 -13.06
CA LYS A 12 -1.36 -3.62 -14.23
C LYS A 12 0.05 -4.07 -14.61
N ILE A 13 1.05 -3.18 -14.51
CA ILE A 13 2.45 -3.53 -14.75
C ILE A 13 2.90 -4.58 -13.75
N ALA A 14 2.56 -4.44 -12.46
CA ALA A 14 2.91 -5.43 -11.44
C ALA A 14 2.36 -6.82 -11.78
N LEU A 15 1.10 -6.92 -12.19
CA LEU A 15 0.49 -8.18 -12.61
C LEU A 15 1.15 -8.75 -13.87
N ALA A 16 1.42 -7.89 -14.86
CA ALA A 16 2.07 -8.29 -16.11
C ALA A 16 3.51 -8.75 -15.89
N TYR A 17 4.26 -8.09 -14.99
CA TYR A 17 5.61 -8.46 -14.60
C TYR A 17 5.67 -9.90 -14.08
N HIS A 18 4.83 -10.23 -13.10
CA HIS A 18 4.79 -11.58 -12.54
C HIS A 18 4.35 -12.62 -13.57
N ARG A 19 3.36 -12.29 -14.40
CA ARG A 19 2.92 -13.18 -15.49
C ARG A 19 4.04 -13.46 -16.48
N ALA A 20 4.81 -12.44 -16.88
CA ALA A 20 5.95 -12.61 -17.81
C ALA A 20 7.07 -13.48 -17.22
N ARG A 21 7.18 -13.54 -15.88
CA ARG A 21 8.12 -14.42 -15.17
C ARG A 21 7.59 -15.84 -14.93
N GLY A 22 6.41 -16.17 -15.41
CA GLY A 22 5.78 -17.47 -15.16
C GLY A 22 5.03 -17.57 -13.82
N GLU A 23 4.91 -16.45 -13.09
CA GLU A 23 4.26 -16.37 -11.77
C GLU A 23 2.85 -15.75 -11.87
N GLY A 24 2.08 -16.12 -12.90
CA GLY A 24 0.75 -15.56 -13.18
C GLY A 24 -0.31 -15.79 -12.09
N HIS A 25 0.00 -16.57 -11.07
CA HIS A 25 -0.83 -16.77 -9.87
C HIS A 25 -0.70 -15.62 -8.87
N ARG A 26 0.31 -14.74 -8.99
CA ARG A 26 0.46 -13.53 -8.18
C ARG A 26 -0.53 -12.47 -8.66
N THR A 27 -1.70 -12.42 -8.06
CA THR A 27 -2.79 -11.51 -8.47
C THR A 27 -3.33 -10.64 -7.34
N ARG A 28 -2.93 -10.91 -6.09
CA ARG A 28 -3.36 -10.12 -4.94
C ARG A 28 -2.58 -8.82 -4.85
N LEU A 29 -3.27 -7.79 -4.38
CA LEU A 29 -2.71 -6.45 -4.15
C LEU A 29 -2.94 -6.07 -2.69
N ILE A 30 -1.99 -5.38 -2.10
CA ILE A 30 -2.11 -4.90 -0.72
C ILE A 30 -1.92 -3.39 -0.72
N GLY A 31 -2.93 -2.68 -0.19
CA GLY A 31 -2.87 -1.25 0.07
C GLY A 31 -2.71 -0.95 1.55
N ARG A 32 -3.04 0.28 1.94
CA ARG A 32 -3.02 0.71 3.35
C ARG A 32 -4.25 1.53 3.68
N GLU A 33 -4.82 1.34 4.88
CA GLU A 33 -5.87 2.21 5.42
C GLU A 33 -5.43 3.68 5.33
N LYS A 34 -6.36 4.57 5.03
CA LYS A 34 -6.14 6.02 4.79
C LYS A 34 -5.27 6.34 3.56
N GLY A 35 -4.80 5.35 2.79
CA GLY A 35 -4.09 5.60 1.54
C GLY A 35 -5.00 6.21 0.48
N TYR A 36 -4.47 7.14 -0.32
CA TYR A 36 -5.16 7.69 -1.49
C TYR A 36 -4.34 7.41 -2.75
N HIS A 37 -4.96 6.74 -3.70
CA HIS A 37 -4.31 6.31 -4.94
C HIS A 37 -5.10 6.67 -6.20
N GLY A 38 -5.82 7.80 -6.16
CA GLY A 38 -6.58 8.29 -7.30
C GLY A 38 -8.02 7.78 -7.35
N VAL A 39 -8.69 8.03 -8.48
CA VAL A 39 -10.14 7.86 -8.67
C VAL A 39 -10.51 6.69 -9.57
N GLY A 40 -9.57 6.01 -10.19
CA GLY A 40 -9.80 4.79 -10.95
C GLY A 40 -10.21 3.62 -10.05
N PHE A 41 -10.88 2.61 -10.59
CA PHE A 41 -11.31 1.45 -9.79
C PHE A 41 -10.13 0.68 -9.17
N GLY A 42 -8.97 0.62 -9.83
CA GLY A 42 -7.75 0.09 -9.23
C GLY A 42 -7.30 0.94 -8.04
N GLY A 43 -7.17 2.25 -8.24
CA GLY A 43 -6.74 3.19 -7.21
C GLY A 43 -7.66 3.19 -5.99
N ILE A 44 -8.99 3.23 -6.16
CA ILE A 44 -9.92 3.18 -5.01
C ILE A 44 -9.98 1.81 -4.35
N SER A 45 -9.63 0.75 -5.06
CA SER A 45 -9.58 -0.61 -4.48
C SER A 45 -8.41 -0.76 -3.51
N VAL A 46 -7.22 -0.34 -3.91
CA VAL A 46 -6.03 -0.36 -3.04
C VAL A 46 -5.98 0.83 -2.07
N GLY A 47 -6.72 1.89 -2.35
CA GLY A 47 -6.90 3.03 -1.44
C GLY A 47 -7.69 2.63 -0.19
N GLY A 48 -7.44 3.31 0.93
CA GLY A 48 -8.03 3.02 2.23
C GLY A 48 -8.91 4.14 2.79
N MET A 49 -9.34 5.09 1.97
CA MET A 49 -10.20 6.20 2.40
C MET A 49 -11.67 5.84 2.18
N SER A 50 -12.41 5.54 3.26
CA SER A 50 -13.82 5.13 3.20
C SER A 50 -14.72 6.09 2.42
N PRO A 51 -14.58 7.43 2.51
CA PRO A 51 -15.41 8.34 1.71
C PRO A 51 -15.30 8.15 0.21
N ASN A 52 -14.12 7.72 -0.28
CA ASN A 52 -13.84 7.53 -1.70
C ASN A 52 -14.32 6.17 -2.23
N ARG A 53 -14.77 5.28 -1.37
CA ARG A 53 -15.15 3.89 -1.70
C ARG A 53 -16.64 3.59 -1.53
N LYS A 54 -17.26 4.12 -0.49
CA LYS A 54 -18.57 3.70 0.02
C LYS A 54 -19.72 3.80 -0.98
N MET A 55 -19.58 4.65 -2.01
CA MET A 55 -20.66 4.88 -2.99
C MET A 55 -20.58 3.97 -4.21
N PHE A 56 -19.51 3.19 -4.38
CA PHE A 56 -19.23 2.50 -5.65
C PHE A 56 -19.37 0.97 -5.58
N GLY A 57 -19.84 0.44 -4.47
CA GLY A 57 -20.12 -0.99 -4.32
C GLY A 57 -18.87 -1.87 -4.28
N ALA A 58 -18.85 -2.93 -5.07
CA ALA A 58 -17.76 -3.89 -5.08
C ALA A 58 -16.48 -3.30 -5.70
N MET A 59 -15.36 -3.54 -5.03
CA MET A 59 -14.02 -3.19 -5.49
C MET A 59 -13.39 -4.37 -6.25
N LEU A 60 -12.15 -4.20 -6.71
CA LEU A 60 -11.38 -5.30 -7.29
C LEU A 60 -11.23 -6.44 -6.25
N PRO A 61 -11.40 -7.70 -6.66
CA PRO A 61 -11.19 -8.84 -5.76
C PRO A 61 -9.72 -9.02 -5.42
N GLY A 62 -9.43 -9.65 -4.28
CA GLY A 62 -8.06 -9.97 -3.88
C GLY A 62 -7.24 -8.76 -3.44
N VAL A 63 -7.89 -7.78 -2.81
CA VAL A 63 -7.22 -6.62 -2.24
C VAL A 63 -7.37 -6.63 -0.73
N ASP A 64 -6.24 -6.54 -0.04
CA ASP A 64 -6.14 -6.41 1.42
C ASP A 64 -5.55 -5.05 1.81
N HIS A 65 -5.67 -4.67 3.07
CA HIS A 65 -5.18 -3.39 3.56
C HIS A 65 -4.41 -3.55 4.86
N LEU A 66 -3.21 -2.99 4.90
CA LEU A 66 -2.45 -2.76 6.12
C LEU A 66 -3.15 -1.69 6.97
N LYS A 67 -3.00 -1.76 8.28
CA LYS A 67 -3.40 -0.67 9.17
C LYS A 67 -2.59 0.59 8.88
N HIS A 68 -3.22 1.75 9.09
CA HIS A 68 -2.48 3.01 9.03
C HIS A 68 -1.56 3.16 10.25
N THR A 69 -0.52 3.98 10.10
CA THR A 69 0.49 4.20 11.14
C THR A 69 0.19 5.40 12.06
N HIS A 70 -0.87 6.16 11.76
CA HIS A 70 -1.27 7.30 12.59
C HIS A 70 -1.82 6.82 13.94
N ASN A 71 -1.20 7.26 15.03
CA ASN A 71 -1.58 6.90 16.37
C ASN A 71 -1.37 8.09 17.32
N LEU A 72 -2.47 8.63 17.86
CA LEU A 72 -2.41 9.80 18.74
C LEU A 72 -1.94 9.46 20.16
N GLU A 73 -2.10 8.21 20.61
CA GLU A 73 -1.66 7.78 21.93
C GLU A 73 -0.14 7.78 22.04
N HIS A 74 0.55 7.33 20.97
CA HIS A 74 2.00 7.18 20.97
C HIS A 74 2.73 8.29 20.21
N ASN A 75 2.08 8.90 19.21
CA ASN A 75 2.74 9.79 18.24
C ASN A 75 2.19 11.23 18.26
N ALA A 76 1.31 11.59 19.24
CA ALA A 76 0.84 12.96 19.35
C ALA A 76 2.04 13.92 19.52
N PHE A 77 1.99 15.06 18.82
CA PHE A 77 3.02 16.11 18.88
C PHE A 77 4.43 15.69 18.47
N SER A 78 4.58 14.57 17.73
CA SER A 78 5.88 14.18 17.16
C SER A 78 6.42 15.28 16.25
N VAL A 79 7.72 15.56 16.37
CA VAL A 79 8.44 16.45 15.46
C VAL A 79 9.24 15.57 14.50
N GLY A 80 8.91 15.65 13.20
CA GLY A 80 9.48 14.76 12.19
C GLY A 80 8.83 13.36 12.23
N GLN A 81 9.60 12.33 11.85
CA GLN A 81 9.10 10.96 11.83
C GLN A 81 8.81 10.45 13.27
N PRO A 82 7.63 9.84 13.49
CA PRO A 82 7.33 9.20 14.76
C PRO A 82 8.32 8.08 15.09
N GLN A 83 8.67 7.92 16.35
CA GLN A 83 9.56 6.84 16.78
C GLN A 83 8.82 5.51 17.01
N TRP A 84 7.52 5.58 17.33
CA TRP A 84 6.70 4.40 17.55
C TRP A 84 5.98 3.99 16.26
N GLY A 85 6.01 2.70 15.94
CA GLY A 85 5.17 2.14 14.90
C GLY A 85 5.90 1.35 13.81
N GLU A 86 7.21 1.12 13.91
CA GLU A 86 7.96 0.24 13.00
C GLU A 86 7.31 -1.14 12.91
N HIS A 87 7.00 -1.74 14.05
CA HIS A 87 6.39 -3.07 14.20
C HIS A 87 5.02 -3.21 13.49
N LEU A 88 4.34 -2.11 13.18
CA LEU A 88 3.09 -2.15 12.42
C LEU A 88 3.30 -2.69 11.00
N ALA A 89 4.53 -2.68 10.49
CA ALA A 89 4.89 -3.29 9.22
C ALA A 89 4.77 -4.82 9.26
N ASP A 90 4.91 -5.45 10.42
CA ASP A 90 4.83 -6.92 10.56
C ASP A 90 3.44 -7.46 10.26
N GLN A 91 2.40 -6.62 10.29
CA GLN A 91 1.08 -7.00 9.80
C GLN A 91 1.10 -7.47 8.33
N LEU A 92 2.06 -6.98 7.53
CA LEU A 92 2.24 -7.50 6.16
C LEU A 92 2.51 -9.00 6.20
N THR A 93 3.40 -9.47 7.07
CA THR A 93 3.68 -10.90 7.24
C THR A 93 2.41 -11.69 7.62
N GLU A 94 1.56 -11.15 8.50
CA GLU A 94 0.31 -11.82 8.88
C GLU A 94 -0.63 -11.99 7.67
N ILE A 95 -0.79 -10.94 6.85
CA ILE A 95 -1.61 -11.00 5.62
C ILE A 95 -1.00 -12.00 4.63
N LEU A 96 0.31 -12.00 4.46
CA LEU A 96 1.00 -12.92 3.56
C LEU A 96 0.81 -14.38 3.99
N MET A 97 0.90 -14.68 5.29
CA MET A 97 0.68 -16.04 5.79
C MET A 97 -0.77 -16.50 5.65
N LEU A 98 -1.74 -15.57 5.72
CA LEU A 98 -3.16 -15.89 5.51
C LEU A 98 -3.45 -16.31 4.06
N HIS A 99 -2.78 -15.67 3.07
CA HIS A 99 -3.12 -15.82 1.65
C HIS A 99 -2.10 -16.64 0.84
N ASP A 100 -1.03 -17.10 1.42
CA ASP A 100 0.16 -17.59 0.75
C ASP A 100 0.94 -16.45 0.05
N PRO A 101 2.17 -16.14 0.48
CA PRO A 101 3.00 -15.06 -0.09
C PRO A 101 3.16 -15.15 -1.61
N SER A 102 3.14 -16.36 -2.17
CA SER A 102 3.27 -16.59 -3.61
C SER A 102 2.09 -16.07 -4.42
N THR A 103 0.96 -15.73 -3.79
CA THR A 103 -0.23 -15.19 -4.48
C THR A 103 -0.22 -13.67 -4.56
N VAL A 104 0.66 -12.98 -3.83
CA VAL A 104 0.71 -11.53 -3.74
C VAL A 104 1.63 -10.95 -4.82
N ALA A 105 1.09 -10.02 -5.62
CA ALA A 105 1.82 -9.34 -6.68
C ALA A 105 2.55 -8.10 -6.17
N ALA A 106 1.85 -7.24 -5.44
CA ALA A 106 2.41 -5.96 -5.03
C ALA A 106 1.78 -5.42 -3.74
N VAL A 107 2.58 -4.64 -3.03
CA VAL A 107 2.14 -3.70 -1.99
C VAL A 107 2.25 -2.30 -2.58
N ILE A 108 1.24 -1.46 -2.38
CA ILE A 108 1.26 -0.05 -2.77
C ILE A 108 1.00 0.84 -1.57
N MET A 109 1.77 1.92 -1.43
CA MET A 109 1.58 2.93 -0.40
C MET A 109 2.21 4.27 -0.77
N GLU A 110 1.70 5.33 -0.16
CA GLU A 110 2.36 6.64 -0.17
C GLU A 110 3.53 6.62 0.84
N PRO A 111 4.72 7.15 0.49
CA PRO A 111 5.80 7.33 1.48
C PRO A 111 5.37 8.25 2.62
N ILE A 112 4.61 9.30 2.30
CA ILE A 112 3.93 10.19 3.24
C ILE A 112 2.45 10.17 2.86
N ALA A 113 1.57 9.77 3.77
CA ALA A 113 0.13 9.72 3.50
C ALA A 113 -0.45 11.14 3.45
N GLY A 114 -0.41 11.74 2.26
CA GLY A 114 -0.70 13.16 2.05
C GLY A 114 -2.17 13.50 2.26
N SER A 115 -3.07 12.91 1.48
CA SER A 115 -4.51 13.22 1.49
C SER A 115 -5.20 12.90 2.82
N ALA A 116 -4.65 11.97 3.60
CA ALA A 116 -5.20 11.59 4.90
C ALA A 116 -4.87 12.57 6.04
N GLY A 117 -3.92 13.51 5.82
CA GLY A 117 -3.52 14.48 6.84
C GLY A 117 -2.01 14.68 6.96
N VAL A 118 -1.24 14.32 5.93
CA VAL A 118 0.23 14.44 5.89
C VAL A 118 0.88 13.63 7.02
N TYR A 119 0.57 12.33 7.07
CA TYR A 119 1.15 11.43 8.07
C TYR A 119 2.50 10.91 7.61
N LEU A 120 3.54 11.27 8.34
CA LEU A 120 4.88 10.72 8.17
C LEU A 120 4.91 9.25 8.63
N PRO A 121 5.61 8.37 7.92
CA PRO A 121 5.80 7.00 8.38
C PRO A 121 6.69 6.99 9.64
N PRO A 122 6.47 6.06 10.58
CA PRO A 122 7.40 5.83 11.66
C PRO A 122 8.80 5.49 11.18
N VAL A 123 9.81 5.82 11.97
CA VAL A 123 11.19 5.42 11.71
C VAL A 123 11.25 3.89 11.56
N GLY A 124 11.91 3.41 10.50
CA GLY A 124 12.04 1.98 10.21
C GLY A 124 10.87 1.33 9.46
N TYR A 125 9.66 1.89 9.52
CA TYR A 125 8.46 1.27 8.95
C TYR A 125 8.61 0.93 7.44
N LEU A 126 9.02 1.89 6.61
CA LEU A 126 9.18 1.66 5.17
C LEU A 126 10.30 0.66 4.87
N ASN A 127 11.39 0.70 5.63
CA ASN A 127 12.49 -0.27 5.50
C ASN A 127 11.99 -1.68 5.79
N ARG A 128 11.23 -1.85 6.87
CA ARG A 128 10.66 -3.15 7.23
C ARG A 128 9.69 -3.68 6.17
N ILE A 129 8.81 -2.81 5.62
CA ILE A 129 7.95 -3.18 4.47
C ILE A 129 8.80 -3.63 3.28
N ARG A 130 9.89 -2.92 2.97
CA ARG A 130 10.79 -3.27 1.86
C ARG A 130 11.43 -4.65 2.08
N GLU A 131 11.94 -4.91 3.28
CA GLU A 131 12.54 -6.19 3.65
C GLU A 131 11.56 -7.36 3.46
N ILE A 132 10.34 -7.24 3.97
CA ILE A 132 9.31 -8.27 3.83
C ILE A 132 8.96 -8.48 2.34
N CYS A 133 8.82 -7.42 1.57
CA CYS A 133 8.55 -7.53 0.13
C CYS A 133 9.69 -8.24 -0.60
N ASP A 134 10.95 -7.95 -0.28
CA ASP A 134 12.13 -8.58 -0.90
C ASP A 134 12.20 -10.07 -0.55
N GLU A 135 11.97 -10.43 0.70
CA GLU A 135 11.98 -11.81 1.17
C GLU A 135 11.00 -12.70 0.38
N HIS A 136 9.85 -12.15 0.02
CA HIS A 136 8.78 -12.90 -0.65
C HIS A 136 8.67 -12.60 -2.17
N GLY A 137 9.56 -11.80 -2.75
CA GLY A 137 9.54 -11.45 -4.17
C GLY A 137 8.32 -10.63 -4.58
N ILE A 138 7.79 -9.81 -3.67
CA ILE A 138 6.63 -8.94 -3.87
C ILE A 138 7.11 -7.57 -4.34
N LEU A 139 6.42 -6.97 -5.31
CA LEU A 139 6.75 -5.62 -5.76
C LEU A 139 6.26 -4.58 -4.73
N LEU A 140 7.11 -3.61 -4.40
CA LEU A 140 6.72 -2.44 -3.62
C LEU A 140 6.55 -1.25 -4.55
N ILE A 141 5.35 -0.70 -4.59
CA ILE A 141 5.00 0.50 -5.37
C ILE A 141 4.91 1.67 -4.39
N LEU A 142 5.76 2.67 -4.57
CA LEU A 142 5.67 3.92 -3.82
C LEU A 142 4.95 4.96 -4.66
N ASP A 143 3.78 5.38 -4.19
CA ASP A 143 3.00 6.44 -4.81
C ASP A 143 3.54 7.81 -4.35
N GLU A 144 4.34 8.42 -5.20
CA GLU A 144 5.02 9.68 -4.94
C GLU A 144 4.36 10.87 -5.64
N VAL A 145 3.08 10.80 -5.98
CA VAL A 145 2.36 11.91 -6.63
C VAL A 145 2.47 13.21 -5.82
N ILE A 146 2.56 13.13 -4.50
CA ILE A 146 2.76 14.31 -3.63
C ILE A 146 4.23 14.52 -3.28
N THR A 147 5.01 13.47 -3.12
CA THR A 147 6.39 13.51 -2.59
C THR A 147 7.47 13.49 -3.64
N GLY A 148 7.16 13.05 -4.86
CA GLY A 148 8.04 13.11 -6.01
C GLY A 148 8.07 14.50 -6.67
N PHE A 149 8.94 14.69 -7.67
CA PHE A 149 8.98 15.91 -8.47
C PHE A 149 9.11 15.62 -9.96
#